data_2039d156600a681d1d0477a11089d63f
#
_entry.id   2039d156600a681d1d0477a11089d63f
#
_cell.length_a   1.000
_cell.length_b   1.000
_cell.length_c   1.000
_cell.angle_alpha   90.00
_cell.angle_beta   90.00
_cell.angle_gamma   90.00
#
_symmetry.space_group_name_H-M   'P 1'
#
loop_
_entity.id
_entity.type
_entity.pdbx_description
1 polymer ?
#
loop_
_entity_poly.entity_id
_entity_poly.type
_entity_poly.pdbx_seq_one_letter_code
_entity_poly.pdbx_strand_id
1 'polypeptide(L)'
;MATIKDVAREAGVSVATVSRVLNLSPKASQASIASVQQAMNKLGYRPNAAARALVNQSSNTIGVLVNDVSDPFFGVMVKAVDAVAHKNGKHILICNGYHNAKEERQSIELLINNRCDALIIHSKALEDEELIAYAKEVPSMVLINRRIEKIANRCISLNNYKGAYLATEHLIRQGHKKIAYISSNHQIEDAAQRLLGYRDALKNHGVELPESYVEYGEPSGEGGELAMTKLLIKSLDITAVVGYNDFMAAGAIAVLDENDISSPEQVSGYRF
;
A
#
# COMPACT_ATOMS: atom_id res chain seq x y z
N MET A 1 33.75 16.88 -11.11
CA MET A 1 32.46 17.34 -10.52
C MET A 1 32.83 18.47 -9.53
N ALA A 2 32.19 19.64 -9.61
CA ALA A 2 32.47 20.75 -8.70
C ALA A 2 32.14 20.34 -7.24
N THR A 3 32.94 20.86 -6.31
CA THR A 3 32.81 20.58 -4.87
C THR A 3 32.33 21.82 -4.12
N ILE A 4 31.88 21.65 -2.88
CA ILE A 4 31.48 22.77 -2.01
C ILE A 4 32.65 23.78 -1.81
N LYS A 5 33.92 23.31 -1.85
CA LYS A 5 35.10 24.14 -1.77
C LYS A 5 35.27 25.03 -3.03
N ASP A 6 34.93 24.52 -4.21
CA ASP A 6 34.98 25.26 -5.45
C ASP A 6 33.89 26.33 -5.48
N VAL A 7 32.69 26.04 -5.00
CA VAL A 7 31.61 27.02 -4.82
C VAL A 7 32.03 28.14 -3.86
N ALA A 8 32.64 27.80 -2.74
CA ALA A 8 33.10 28.76 -1.77
C ALA A 8 34.15 29.71 -2.37
N ARG A 9 35.10 29.16 -3.15
CA ARG A 9 36.12 29.93 -3.87
C ARG A 9 35.53 30.88 -4.91
N GLU A 10 34.62 30.38 -5.73
CA GLU A 10 33.94 31.14 -6.79
C GLU A 10 33.04 32.23 -6.21
N ALA A 11 32.34 31.97 -5.12
CA ALA A 11 31.47 32.93 -4.44
C ALA A 11 32.18 33.91 -3.52
N GLY A 12 33.52 33.78 -3.30
CA GLY A 12 34.29 34.61 -2.41
C GLY A 12 33.91 34.52 -0.93
N VAL A 13 33.38 33.35 -0.51
CA VAL A 13 32.92 33.14 0.88
C VAL A 13 33.54 31.89 1.49
N SER A 14 33.37 31.70 2.81
CA SER A 14 33.82 30.48 3.47
C SER A 14 32.92 29.27 3.14
N VAL A 15 33.48 28.05 3.23
CA VAL A 15 32.70 26.80 3.09
C VAL A 15 31.57 26.76 4.12
N ALA A 16 31.77 27.28 5.32
CA ALA A 16 30.75 27.40 6.34
C ALA A 16 29.58 28.31 5.90
N THR A 17 29.88 29.39 5.16
CA THR A 17 28.86 30.29 4.59
C THR A 17 28.05 29.57 3.50
N VAL A 18 28.72 28.85 2.58
CA VAL A 18 28.05 28.04 1.57
C VAL A 18 27.11 27.00 2.24
N SER A 19 27.61 26.30 3.26
CA SER A 19 26.81 25.33 4.02
C SER A 19 25.58 25.97 4.67
N ARG A 20 25.72 27.18 5.26
CA ARG A 20 24.55 27.90 5.82
C ARG A 20 23.54 28.29 4.76
N VAL A 21 23.96 28.72 3.59
CA VAL A 21 23.08 29.04 2.45
C VAL A 21 22.35 27.77 1.97
N LEU A 22 23.06 26.65 1.81
CA LEU A 22 22.49 25.38 1.38
C LEU A 22 21.46 24.81 2.36
N ASN A 23 21.66 25.10 3.67
CA ASN A 23 20.75 24.64 4.74
C ASN A 23 19.69 25.70 5.11
N LEU A 24 19.49 26.72 4.27
CA LEU A 24 18.51 27.79 4.47
C LEU A 24 18.59 28.44 5.87
N SER A 25 19.79 28.56 6.41
CA SER A 25 20.00 29.10 7.74
C SER A 25 19.61 30.60 7.78
N PRO A 26 18.84 31.04 8.78
CA PRO A 26 18.48 32.44 8.94
C PRO A 26 19.71 33.37 9.17
N LYS A 27 20.87 32.77 9.45
CA LYS A 27 22.15 33.50 9.63
C LYS A 27 22.86 33.79 8.29
N ALA A 28 22.33 33.37 7.15
CA ALA A 28 22.89 33.69 5.85
C ALA A 28 22.38 35.06 5.38
N SER A 29 23.30 35.98 5.04
CA SER A 29 22.89 37.28 4.49
C SER A 29 22.39 37.15 3.06
N GLN A 30 21.51 38.05 2.63
CA GLN A 30 20.99 38.07 1.24
C GLN A 30 22.11 38.15 0.19
N ALA A 31 23.17 38.94 0.47
CA ALA A 31 24.34 39.03 -0.39
C ALA A 31 25.07 37.67 -0.53
N SER A 32 25.24 36.95 0.59
CA SER A 32 25.85 35.61 0.56
C SER A 32 24.97 34.58 -0.18
N ILE A 33 23.65 34.66 -0.04
CA ILE A 33 22.72 33.78 -0.75
C ILE A 33 22.87 34.01 -2.27
N ALA A 34 22.86 35.28 -2.72
CA ALA A 34 22.98 35.61 -4.13
C ALA A 34 24.31 35.15 -4.74
N SER A 35 25.45 35.45 -4.07
CA SER A 35 26.77 35.07 -4.57
C SER A 35 26.96 33.54 -4.63
N VAL A 36 26.50 32.80 -3.62
CA VAL A 36 26.60 31.34 -3.60
C VAL A 36 25.72 30.74 -4.70
N GLN A 37 24.49 31.24 -4.89
CA GLN A 37 23.59 30.75 -5.93
C GLN A 37 24.16 30.98 -7.34
N GLN A 38 24.74 32.14 -7.60
CA GLN A 38 25.43 32.44 -8.85
C GLN A 38 26.62 31.51 -9.09
N ALA A 39 27.46 31.30 -8.09
CA ALA A 39 28.60 30.38 -8.16
C ALA A 39 28.17 28.94 -8.43
N MET A 40 27.09 28.46 -7.76
CA MET A 40 26.55 27.13 -7.99
C MET A 40 26.07 26.96 -9.44
N ASN A 41 25.33 27.92 -9.97
CA ASN A 41 24.86 27.90 -11.35
C ASN A 41 26.01 27.88 -12.35
N LYS A 42 27.01 28.75 -12.16
CA LYS A 42 28.21 28.85 -13.01
C LYS A 42 29.02 27.56 -13.04
N LEU A 43 29.17 26.90 -11.89
CA LEU A 43 29.95 25.67 -11.76
C LEU A 43 29.12 24.37 -12.02
N GLY A 44 27.83 24.49 -12.27
CA GLY A 44 26.94 23.33 -12.37
C GLY A 44 26.91 22.49 -11.09
N TYR A 45 27.17 23.12 -9.93
CA TYR A 45 27.21 22.43 -8.65
C TYR A 45 25.81 22.07 -8.16
N ARG A 46 25.61 20.83 -7.86
CA ARG A 46 24.40 20.35 -7.17
C ARG A 46 24.79 19.84 -5.78
N PRO A 47 24.10 20.32 -4.73
CA PRO A 47 24.35 19.84 -3.37
C PRO A 47 24.14 18.34 -3.28
N ASN A 48 25.07 17.61 -2.68
CA ASN A 48 24.93 16.19 -2.44
C ASN A 48 23.90 15.96 -1.32
N ALA A 49 22.75 15.38 -1.70
CA ALA A 49 21.66 15.09 -0.77
C ALA A 49 22.09 14.13 0.35
N ALA A 50 22.92 13.12 0.03
CA ALA A 50 23.44 12.18 1.02
C ALA A 50 24.35 12.85 2.05
N ALA A 51 25.21 13.78 1.61
CA ALA A 51 26.06 14.56 2.52
C ALA A 51 25.24 15.48 3.43
N ARG A 52 24.14 16.06 2.92
CA ARG A 52 23.22 16.88 3.72
C ARG A 52 22.45 16.04 4.73
N ALA A 53 21.95 14.87 4.31
CA ALA A 53 21.26 13.93 5.20
C ALA A 53 22.13 13.50 6.38
N LEU A 54 23.44 13.32 6.16
CA LEU A 54 24.42 13.04 7.22
C LEU A 54 24.50 14.16 8.26
N VAL A 55 24.54 15.42 7.79
CA VAL A 55 24.68 16.59 8.68
C VAL A 55 23.37 16.89 9.41
N ASN A 56 22.24 16.79 8.70
CA ASN A 56 20.91 17.12 9.22
C ASN A 56 20.23 15.94 9.96
N GLN A 57 20.82 14.76 9.91
CA GLN A 57 20.25 13.51 10.44
C GLN A 57 18.82 13.23 9.88
N SER A 58 18.51 13.74 8.70
CA SER A 58 17.23 13.56 8.02
C SER A 58 17.43 13.59 6.51
N SER A 59 16.87 12.64 5.80
CA SER A 59 16.84 12.60 4.33
C SER A 59 15.64 13.33 3.73
N ASN A 60 14.68 13.74 4.57
CA ASN A 60 13.36 14.22 4.17
C ASN A 60 12.61 13.21 3.27
N THR A 61 12.91 11.92 3.42
CA THR A 61 12.32 10.86 2.60
C THR A 61 11.61 9.88 3.51
N ILE A 62 10.41 9.47 3.12
CA ILE A 62 9.64 8.39 3.73
C ILE A 62 9.71 7.19 2.78
N GLY A 63 10.19 6.05 3.29
CA GLY A 63 10.19 4.80 2.55
C GLY A 63 8.81 4.15 2.57
N VAL A 64 8.34 3.68 1.43
CA VAL A 64 7.04 3.01 1.30
C VAL A 64 7.25 1.70 0.56
N LEU A 65 6.96 0.59 1.23
CA LEU A 65 6.91 -0.74 0.61
C LEU A 65 5.45 -1.13 0.41
N VAL A 66 5.10 -1.44 -0.83
CA VAL A 66 3.78 -1.97 -1.22
C VAL A 66 3.95 -3.33 -1.89
N ASN A 67 2.85 -4.05 -2.14
CA ASN A 67 2.93 -5.28 -2.92
C ASN A 67 3.31 -4.99 -4.38
N ASP A 68 2.45 -4.24 -5.06
CA ASP A 68 2.66 -3.77 -6.43
C ASP A 68 1.98 -2.41 -6.60
N VAL A 69 2.73 -1.38 -6.99
CA VAL A 69 2.21 -0.03 -7.19
C VAL A 69 1.24 0.08 -8.36
N SER A 70 1.25 -0.90 -9.28
CA SER A 70 0.31 -0.97 -10.40
C SER A 70 -1.10 -1.40 -9.96
N ASP A 71 -1.24 -2.07 -8.81
CA ASP A 71 -2.55 -2.35 -8.21
C ASP A 71 -3.19 -1.02 -7.75
N PRO A 72 -4.39 -0.68 -8.26
CA PRO A 72 -5.07 0.57 -7.94
C PRO A 72 -5.28 0.80 -6.43
N PHE A 73 -5.45 -0.26 -5.63
CA PHE A 73 -5.54 -0.15 -4.17
C PHE A 73 -4.26 0.48 -3.58
N PHE A 74 -3.10 -0.03 -3.97
CA PHE A 74 -1.83 0.52 -3.50
C PHE A 74 -1.54 1.88 -4.12
N GLY A 75 -1.96 2.13 -5.37
CA GLY A 75 -1.84 3.43 -6.02
C GLY A 75 -2.58 4.53 -5.25
N VAL A 76 -3.83 4.29 -4.81
CA VAL A 76 -4.61 5.23 -3.99
C VAL A 76 -3.95 5.46 -2.63
N MET A 77 -3.47 4.41 -1.99
CA MET A 77 -2.78 4.50 -0.71
C MET A 77 -1.49 5.31 -0.81
N VAL A 78 -0.65 5.03 -1.81
CA VAL A 78 0.60 5.77 -2.07
C VAL A 78 0.31 7.24 -2.32
N LYS A 79 -0.73 7.57 -3.11
CA LYS A 79 -1.17 8.95 -3.32
C LYS A 79 -1.54 9.66 -2.01
N ALA A 80 -2.22 8.97 -1.10
CA ALA A 80 -2.58 9.53 0.20
C ALA A 80 -1.34 9.77 1.09
N VAL A 81 -0.39 8.84 1.09
CA VAL A 81 0.91 8.97 1.79
C VAL A 81 1.70 10.14 1.23
N ASP A 82 1.80 10.24 -0.12
CA ASP A 82 2.54 11.33 -0.78
C ASP A 82 1.94 12.71 -0.45
N ALA A 83 0.62 12.82 -0.46
CA ALA A 83 -0.05 14.09 -0.12
C ALA A 83 0.30 14.56 1.31
N VAL A 84 0.37 13.65 2.29
CA VAL A 84 0.77 13.98 3.66
C VAL A 84 2.26 14.27 3.74
N ALA A 85 3.10 13.49 3.08
CA ALA A 85 4.55 13.70 3.02
C ALA A 85 4.88 15.07 2.43
N HIS A 86 4.30 15.40 1.27
CA HIS A 86 4.50 16.66 0.57
C HIS A 86 4.10 17.87 1.43
N LYS A 87 2.94 17.81 2.10
CA LYS A 87 2.49 18.86 3.04
C LYS A 87 3.50 19.13 4.16
N ASN A 88 4.30 18.13 4.52
CA ASN A 88 5.32 18.21 5.57
C ASN A 88 6.74 18.38 5.00
N GLY A 89 6.91 18.78 3.73
CA GLY A 89 8.21 19.00 3.09
C GLY A 89 9.03 17.72 2.91
N LYS A 90 8.38 16.57 2.86
CA LYS A 90 9.01 15.26 2.64
C LYS A 90 8.67 14.70 1.27
N HIS A 91 9.50 13.77 0.80
CA HIS A 91 9.31 12.98 -0.41
C HIS A 91 9.08 11.52 -0.05
N ILE A 92 8.54 10.75 -0.98
CA ILE A 92 8.43 9.30 -0.81
C ILE A 92 9.40 8.55 -1.71
N LEU A 93 9.88 7.40 -1.23
CA LEU A 93 10.64 6.41 -2.00
C LEU A 93 9.83 5.11 -1.95
N ILE A 94 9.37 4.64 -3.12
CA ILE A 94 8.47 3.48 -3.23
C ILE A 94 9.27 2.27 -3.68
N CYS A 95 9.00 1.13 -3.05
CA CYS A 95 9.48 -0.20 -3.43
C CYS A 95 8.31 -1.17 -3.53
N ASN A 96 8.46 -2.19 -4.37
CA ASN A 96 7.50 -3.29 -4.51
C ASN A 96 8.05 -4.56 -3.86
N GLY A 97 7.17 -5.37 -3.26
CA GLY A 97 7.52 -6.60 -2.56
C GLY A 97 6.96 -7.87 -3.20
N TYR A 98 5.93 -7.75 -4.05
CA TYR A 98 5.32 -8.83 -4.84
C TYR A 98 4.92 -10.07 -4.03
N HIS A 99 4.57 -9.90 -2.76
CA HIS A 99 4.33 -11.01 -1.80
C HIS A 99 5.46 -12.05 -1.79
N ASN A 100 6.69 -11.59 -2.00
CA ASN A 100 7.88 -12.42 -2.03
C ASN A 100 8.84 -12.01 -0.90
N ALA A 101 9.14 -12.93 0.01
CA ALA A 101 9.96 -12.64 1.20
C ALA A 101 11.34 -12.08 0.86
N LYS A 102 11.96 -12.53 -0.24
CA LYS A 102 13.26 -12.01 -0.69
C LYS A 102 13.16 -10.57 -1.17
N GLU A 103 12.15 -10.28 -2.00
CA GLU A 103 11.92 -8.93 -2.54
C GLU A 103 11.50 -7.95 -1.44
N GLU A 104 10.63 -8.38 -0.51
CA GLU A 104 10.23 -7.56 0.64
C GLU A 104 11.43 -7.21 1.52
N ARG A 105 12.31 -8.18 1.82
CA ARG A 105 13.53 -7.96 2.60
C ARG A 105 14.50 -7.01 1.91
N GLN A 106 14.79 -7.25 0.63
CA GLN A 106 15.69 -6.39 -0.15
C GLN A 106 15.16 -4.96 -0.22
N SER A 107 13.85 -4.78 -0.37
CA SER A 107 13.20 -3.47 -0.40
C SER A 107 13.30 -2.74 0.93
N ILE A 108 13.07 -3.43 2.07
CA ILE A 108 13.22 -2.83 3.40
C ILE A 108 14.66 -2.39 3.63
N GLU A 109 15.63 -3.27 3.34
CA GLU A 109 17.06 -2.96 3.45
C GLU A 109 17.46 -1.76 2.57
N LEU A 110 16.94 -1.69 1.34
CA LEU A 110 17.18 -0.57 0.45
C LEU A 110 16.66 0.74 1.06
N LEU A 111 15.45 0.73 1.62
CA LEU A 111 14.86 1.91 2.27
C LEU A 111 15.66 2.36 3.50
N ILE A 112 16.13 1.41 4.32
CA ILE A 112 17.00 1.67 5.48
C ILE A 112 18.33 2.26 5.02
N ASN A 113 18.98 1.64 4.03
CA ASN A 113 20.26 2.09 3.48
C ASN A 113 20.19 3.48 2.83
N ASN A 114 19.02 3.85 2.27
CA ASN A 114 18.73 5.20 1.79
C ASN A 114 18.42 6.19 2.93
N ARG A 115 18.49 5.75 4.20
CA ARG A 115 18.24 6.56 5.39
C ARG A 115 16.88 7.26 5.38
N CYS A 116 15.85 6.57 4.94
CA CYS A 116 14.50 7.09 5.05
C CYS A 116 14.18 7.45 6.51
N ASP A 117 13.57 8.62 6.72
CA ASP A 117 13.26 9.14 8.06
C ASP A 117 12.18 8.29 8.76
N ALA A 118 11.32 7.67 7.98
CA ALA A 118 10.27 6.75 8.42
C ALA A 118 10.00 5.70 7.34
N LEU A 119 9.42 4.57 7.75
CA LEU A 119 9.03 3.49 6.85
C LEU A 119 7.54 3.18 7.00
N ILE A 120 6.84 3.04 5.89
CA ILE A 120 5.48 2.52 5.80
C ILE A 120 5.57 1.20 5.02
N ILE A 121 5.32 0.09 5.70
CA ILE A 121 5.62 -1.25 5.18
C ILE A 121 4.35 -2.07 5.05
N HIS A 122 4.04 -2.49 3.81
CA HIS A 122 3.12 -3.58 3.53
C HIS A 122 3.96 -4.84 3.27
N SER A 123 3.84 -5.81 4.14
CA SER A 123 4.56 -7.08 4.04
C SER A 123 3.65 -8.23 4.42
N LYS A 124 3.55 -9.25 3.57
CA LYS A 124 2.76 -10.45 3.79
C LYS A 124 3.60 -11.73 3.77
N ALA A 125 4.83 -11.65 3.24
CA ALA A 125 5.69 -12.81 3.07
C ALA A 125 6.78 -12.95 4.14
N LEU A 126 7.11 -11.85 4.87
CA LEU A 126 8.07 -11.92 5.98
C LEU A 126 7.40 -12.42 7.26
N GLU A 127 8.17 -13.11 8.09
CA GLU A 127 7.73 -13.57 9.41
C GLU A 127 7.60 -12.42 10.41
N ASP A 128 6.76 -12.58 11.43
CA ASP A 128 6.51 -11.56 12.45
C ASP A 128 7.77 -11.15 13.19
N GLU A 129 8.64 -12.11 13.52
CA GLU A 129 9.90 -11.89 14.23
C GLU A 129 10.84 -10.99 13.45
N GLU A 130 10.87 -11.14 12.13
CA GLU A 130 11.71 -10.34 11.24
C GLU A 130 11.20 -8.89 11.16
N LEU A 131 9.89 -8.71 11.02
CA LEU A 131 9.26 -7.39 11.02
C LEU A 131 9.40 -6.67 12.37
N ILE A 132 9.34 -7.42 13.49
CA ILE A 132 9.62 -6.89 14.83
C ILE A 132 11.07 -6.42 14.94
N ALA A 133 12.02 -7.16 14.35
CA ALA A 133 13.43 -6.76 14.34
C ALA A 133 13.63 -5.45 13.58
N TYR A 134 13.07 -5.32 12.38
CA TYR A 134 13.09 -4.05 11.62
C TYR A 134 12.40 -2.89 12.36
N ALA A 135 11.28 -3.14 13.02
CA ALA A 135 10.59 -2.12 13.81
C ALA A 135 11.39 -1.65 15.04
N LYS A 136 12.29 -2.49 15.58
CA LYS A 136 13.24 -2.09 16.63
C LYS A 136 14.37 -1.24 16.07
N GLU A 137 14.89 -1.60 14.90
CA GLU A 137 15.96 -0.87 14.22
C GLU A 137 15.49 0.50 13.73
N VAL A 138 14.26 0.56 13.18
CA VAL A 138 13.65 1.80 12.67
C VAL A 138 12.44 2.16 13.54
N PRO A 139 12.62 2.99 14.59
CA PRO A 139 11.53 3.35 15.51
C PRO A 139 10.33 4.04 14.85
N SER A 140 10.53 4.67 13.70
CA SER A 140 9.50 5.33 12.90
C SER A 140 8.86 4.42 11.82
N MET A 141 9.03 3.11 11.91
CA MET A 141 8.39 2.14 11.04
C MET A 141 6.95 1.87 11.47
N VAL A 142 6.04 1.84 10.48
CA VAL A 142 4.62 1.47 10.62
C VAL A 142 4.29 0.34 9.65
N LEU A 143 3.57 -0.66 10.11
CA LEU A 143 3.00 -1.72 9.28
C LEU A 143 1.59 -1.36 8.85
N ILE A 144 1.26 -1.66 7.60
CA ILE A 144 -0.09 -1.51 7.06
C ILE A 144 -0.63 -2.86 6.56
N ASN A 145 -1.93 -3.05 6.71
CA ASN A 145 -2.65 -4.30 6.39
C ASN A 145 -2.10 -5.54 7.12
N ARG A 146 -1.41 -5.38 8.22
CA ARG A 146 -0.94 -6.47 9.08
C ARG A 146 -0.95 -6.02 10.53
N ARG A 147 -1.34 -6.91 11.43
CA ARG A 147 -1.31 -6.68 12.86
C ARG A 147 -0.39 -7.69 13.52
N ILE A 148 0.61 -7.20 14.22
CA ILE A 148 1.52 -8.00 15.07
C ILE A 148 1.33 -7.50 16.50
N GLU A 149 0.85 -8.36 17.40
CA GLU A 149 0.48 -7.95 18.76
C GLU A 149 1.64 -7.31 19.53
N LYS A 150 2.88 -7.82 19.36
CA LYS A 150 4.06 -7.26 20.03
C LYS A 150 4.40 -5.81 19.65
N ILE A 151 3.91 -5.35 18.50
CA ILE A 151 4.10 -4.00 17.97
C ILE A 151 2.77 -3.38 17.47
N ALA A 152 1.66 -3.75 18.10
CA ALA A 152 0.30 -3.37 17.65
C ALA A 152 0.09 -1.86 17.55
N ASN A 153 0.79 -1.06 18.37
CA ASN A 153 0.78 0.40 18.32
C ASN A 153 1.43 1.00 17.06
N ARG A 154 2.09 0.17 16.25
CA ARG A 154 2.70 0.53 14.96
C ARG A 154 2.02 -0.16 13.78
N CYS A 155 0.88 -0.78 13.99
CA CYS A 155 0.14 -1.53 12.97
C CYS A 155 -1.18 -0.82 12.67
N ILE A 156 -1.46 -0.66 11.38
CA ILE A 156 -2.75 -0.21 10.87
C ILE A 156 -3.30 -1.37 10.04
N SER A 157 -4.38 -1.99 10.48
CA SER A 157 -4.96 -3.16 9.83
C SER A 157 -6.47 -3.08 9.76
N LEU A 158 -7.03 -3.80 8.78
CA LEU A 158 -8.47 -4.04 8.66
C LEU A 158 -8.83 -5.31 9.44
N ASN A 159 -10.07 -5.37 9.90
CA ASN A 159 -10.65 -6.61 10.39
C ASN A 159 -11.32 -7.33 9.20
N ASN A 160 -10.52 -8.08 8.45
CA ASN A 160 -10.93 -8.77 7.24
C ASN A 160 -12.08 -9.77 7.48
N TYR A 161 -12.01 -10.53 8.59
CA TYR A 161 -13.06 -11.44 9.00
C TYR A 161 -14.38 -10.70 9.24
N LYS A 162 -14.34 -9.65 10.07
CA LYS A 162 -15.55 -8.91 10.43
C LYS A 162 -16.18 -8.19 9.25
N GLY A 163 -15.37 -7.64 8.34
CA GLY A 163 -15.88 -6.97 7.14
C GLY A 163 -16.61 -7.94 6.22
N ALA A 164 -16.02 -9.10 5.90
CA ALA A 164 -16.66 -10.12 5.06
C ALA A 164 -17.89 -10.74 5.73
N TYR A 165 -17.84 -10.93 7.05
CA TYR A 165 -19.00 -11.36 7.84
C TYR A 165 -20.16 -10.39 7.68
N LEU A 166 -19.93 -9.09 7.89
CA LEU A 166 -20.97 -8.06 7.79
C LEU A 166 -21.52 -7.91 6.38
N ALA A 167 -20.67 -7.99 5.36
CA ALA A 167 -21.08 -7.96 3.95
C ALA A 167 -22.03 -9.13 3.63
N THR A 168 -21.68 -10.33 4.05
CA THR A 168 -22.49 -11.53 3.84
C THR A 168 -23.79 -11.49 4.67
N GLU A 169 -23.68 -11.09 5.93
CA GLU A 169 -24.85 -10.94 6.82
C GLU A 169 -25.85 -9.93 6.25
N HIS A 170 -25.37 -8.85 5.64
CA HIS A 170 -26.24 -7.85 5.00
C HIS A 170 -27.10 -8.48 3.91
N LEU A 171 -26.50 -9.29 3.01
CA LEU A 171 -27.24 -9.99 1.97
C LEU A 171 -28.24 -11.01 2.54
N ILE A 172 -27.85 -11.74 3.60
CA ILE A 172 -28.75 -12.68 4.28
C ILE A 172 -29.98 -11.95 4.86
N ARG A 173 -29.77 -10.79 5.47
CA ARG A 173 -30.86 -9.96 6.02
C ARG A 173 -31.79 -9.40 4.92
N GLN A 174 -31.29 -9.25 3.69
CA GLN A 174 -32.11 -8.92 2.52
C GLN A 174 -32.88 -10.12 1.96
N GLY A 175 -32.72 -11.30 2.54
CA GLY A 175 -33.45 -12.52 2.16
C GLY A 175 -32.69 -13.46 1.23
N HIS A 176 -31.43 -13.11 0.85
CA HIS A 176 -30.63 -13.98 0.01
C HIS A 176 -30.16 -15.22 0.79
N LYS A 177 -30.36 -16.40 0.19
CA LYS A 177 -29.91 -17.69 0.73
C LYS A 177 -28.93 -18.42 -0.20
N LYS A 178 -28.81 -17.98 -1.45
CA LYS A 178 -27.95 -18.57 -2.47
C LYS A 178 -26.88 -17.53 -2.86
N ILE A 179 -25.92 -17.34 -1.95
CA ILE A 179 -24.91 -16.30 -2.01
C ILE A 179 -23.59 -16.93 -2.44
N ALA A 180 -23.06 -16.57 -3.59
CA ALA A 180 -21.73 -16.99 -4.03
C ALA A 180 -20.63 -16.10 -3.45
N TYR A 181 -19.42 -16.62 -3.39
CA TYR A 181 -18.23 -15.87 -2.97
C TYR A 181 -17.12 -16.00 -4.01
N ILE A 182 -16.57 -14.88 -4.42
CA ILE A 182 -15.39 -14.82 -5.29
C ILE A 182 -14.19 -14.44 -4.42
N SER A 183 -13.30 -15.40 -4.17
CA SER A 183 -12.11 -15.26 -3.33
C SER A 183 -10.86 -14.94 -4.13
N SER A 184 -9.88 -14.33 -3.49
CA SER A 184 -8.53 -14.25 -4.06
C SER A 184 -7.85 -15.63 -4.06
N ASN A 185 -7.06 -15.90 -5.10
CA ASN A 185 -6.18 -17.07 -5.19
C ASN A 185 -4.84 -16.87 -4.46
N HIS A 186 -4.57 -15.68 -3.94
CA HIS A 186 -3.38 -15.40 -3.15
C HIS A 186 -3.46 -16.10 -1.79
N GLN A 187 -2.40 -16.80 -1.43
CA GLN A 187 -2.29 -17.49 -0.13
C GLN A 187 -1.84 -16.52 0.97
N ILE A 188 -2.69 -15.56 1.28
CA ILE A 188 -2.46 -14.55 2.31
C ILE A 188 -3.56 -14.58 3.37
N GLU A 189 -3.22 -14.13 4.57
CA GLU A 189 -4.15 -14.11 5.71
C GLU A 189 -5.46 -13.37 5.38
N ASP A 190 -5.39 -12.25 4.66
CA ASP A 190 -6.56 -11.46 4.30
C ASP A 190 -7.61 -12.28 3.53
N ALA A 191 -7.16 -13.10 2.55
CA ALA A 191 -8.05 -13.97 1.77
C ALA A 191 -8.70 -15.04 2.65
N ALA A 192 -7.92 -15.68 3.52
CA ALA A 192 -8.40 -16.69 4.44
C ALA A 192 -9.41 -16.11 5.44
N GLN A 193 -9.14 -14.95 6.02
CA GLN A 193 -10.01 -14.29 7.00
C GLN A 193 -11.33 -13.81 6.38
N ARG A 194 -11.30 -13.27 5.16
CA ARG A 194 -12.51 -12.87 4.45
C ARG A 194 -13.38 -14.06 4.10
N LEU A 195 -12.80 -15.14 3.57
CA LEU A 195 -13.54 -16.37 3.29
C LEU A 195 -14.14 -16.99 4.55
N LEU A 196 -13.40 -16.98 5.67
CA LEU A 196 -13.90 -17.45 6.96
C LEU A 196 -15.08 -16.60 7.43
N GLY A 197 -14.99 -15.28 7.32
CA GLY A 197 -16.08 -14.36 7.67
C GLY A 197 -17.35 -14.64 6.87
N TYR A 198 -17.22 -14.87 5.56
CA TYR A 198 -18.35 -15.29 4.70
C TYR A 198 -18.98 -16.62 5.18
N ARG A 199 -18.15 -17.64 5.39
CA ARG A 199 -18.65 -18.97 5.82
C ARG A 199 -19.34 -18.91 7.17
N ASP A 200 -18.78 -18.20 8.13
CA ASP A 200 -19.35 -18.09 9.47
C ASP A 200 -20.65 -17.26 9.47
N ALA A 201 -20.76 -16.25 8.62
CA ALA A 201 -22.03 -15.52 8.46
C ALA A 201 -23.14 -16.44 7.94
N LEU A 202 -22.88 -17.25 6.91
CA LEU A 202 -23.85 -18.24 6.43
C LEU A 202 -24.25 -19.22 7.53
N LYS A 203 -23.26 -19.83 8.18
CA LYS A 203 -23.47 -20.84 9.24
C LYS A 203 -24.30 -20.28 10.40
N ASN A 204 -23.96 -19.08 10.87
CA ASN A 204 -24.64 -18.46 12.01
C ASN A 204 -26.09 -18.07 11.71
N HIS A 205 -26.44 -17.95 10.44
CA HIS A 205 -27.81 -17.69 9.97
C HIS A 205 -28.52 -18.92 9.41
N GLY A 206 -27.95 -20.11 9.60
CA GLY A 206 -28.57 -21.38 9.17
C GLY A 206 -28.63 -21.55 7.64
N VAL A 207 -27.74 -20.92 6.90
CA VAL A 207 -27.60 -21.05 5.45
C VAL A 207 -26.47 -22.02 5.17
N GLU A 208 -26.78 -23.15 4.58
CA GLU A 208 -25.79 -24.16 4.17
C GLU A 208 -25.63 -24.14 2.66
N LEU A 209 -24.39 -23.83 2.19
CA LEU A 209 -24.05 -23.83 0.79
C LEU A 209 -22.83 -24.73 0.55
N PRO A 210 -22.82 -25.52 -0.55
CA PRO A 210 -21.66 -26.32 -0.91
C PRO A 210 -20.50 -25.46 -1.38
N GLU A 211 -19.29 -26.01 -1.34
CA GLU A 211 -18.07 -25.33 -1.81
C GLU A 211 -18.14 -24.88 -3.28
N SER A 212 -19.05 -25.45 -4.08
CA SER A 212 -19.29 -25.01 -5.45
C SER A 212 -19.72 -23.55 -5.58
N TYR A 213 -20.22 -22.92 -4.50
CA TYR A 213 -20.55 -21.50 -4.43
C TYR A 213 -19.33 -20.59 -4.22
N VAL A 214 -18.15 -21.18 -4.02
CA VAL A 214 -16.89 -20.42 -3.91
C VAL A 214 -16.05 -20.61 -5.16
N GLU A 215 -15.60 -19.51 -5.75
CA GLU A 215 -14.61 -19.50 -6.83
C GLU A 215 -13.41 -18.64 -6.46
N TYR A 216 -12.29 -18.92 -7.10
CA TYR A 216 -11.01 -18.25 -6.86
C TYR A 216 -10.49 -17.61 -8.15
N GLY A 217 -9.94 -16.41 -8.01
CA GLY A 217 -9.31 -15.67 -9.11
C GLY A 217 -8.25 -14.70 -8.61
N GLU A 218 -7.50 -14.11 -9.53
CA GLU A 218 -6.64 -12.99 -9.25
C GLU A 218 -7.47 -11.83 -8.69
N PRO A 219 -6.96 -11.04 -7.71
CA PRO A 219 -7.71 -9.94 -7.09
C PRO A 219 -7.84 -8.71 -8.02
N SER A 220 -8.21 -8.93 -9.28
CA SER A 220 -8.39 -7.96 -10.37
C SER A 220 -9.78 -8.04 -10.96
N GLY A 221 -10.14 -7.09 -11.85
CA GLY A 221 -11.40 -7.14 -12.61
C GLY A 221 -11.49 -8.41 -13.47
N GLU A 222 -10.45 -8.70 -14.24
CA GLU A 222 -10.35 -9.91 -15.07
C GLU A 222 -10.49 -11.21 -14.24
N GLY A 223 -9.83 -11.26 -13.07
CA GLY A 223 -9.98 -12.40 -12.16
C GLY A 223 -11.41 -12.54 -11.62
N GLY A 224 -12.11 -11.42 -11.40
CA GLY A 224 -13.54 -11.41 -11.06
C GLY A 224 -14.42 -11.91 -12.18
N GLU A 225 -14.17 -11.49 -13.41
CA GLU A 225 -14.86 -11.93 -14.62
C GLU A 225 -14.72 -13.45 -14.83
N LEU A 226 -13.50 -13.95 -14.78
CA LEU A 226 -13.23 -15.39 -14.92
C LEU A 226 -13.89 -16.22 -13.81
N ALA A 227 -13.86 -15.75 -12.57
CA ALA A 227 -14.48 -16.44 -11.46
C ALA A 227 -16.01 -16.44 -11.57
N MET A 228 -16.63 -15.31 -11.97
CA MET A 228 -18.08 -15.23 -12.17
C MET A 228 -18.53 -16.12 -13.33
N THR A 229 -17.79 -16.14 -14.44
CA THR A 229 -18.06 -17.02 -15.58
C THR A 229 -18.08 -18.50 -15.14
N LYS A 230 -17.09 -18.91 -14.31
CA LYS A 230 -17.09 -20.28 -13.75
C LYS A 230 -18.31 -20.57 -12.87
N LEU A 231 -18.75 -19.60 -12.07
CA LEU A 231 -19.95 -19.74 -11.25
C LEU A 231 -21.20 -19.91 -12.11
N LEU A 232 -21.34 -19.15 -13.19
CA LEU A 232 -22.49 -19.26 -14.13
C LEU A 232 -22.51 -20.62 -14.84
N ILE A 233 -21.36 -21.13 -15.28
CA ILE A 233 -21.24 -22.46 -15.94
C ILE A 233 -21.74 -23.59 -15.02
N LYS A 234 -21.60 -23.44 -13.68
CA LYS A 234 -22.09 -24.43 -12.72
C LYS A 234 -23.61 -24.48 -12.63
N SER A 235 -24.32 -23.56 -13.26
CA SER A 235 -25.79 -23.45 -13.26
C SER A 235 -26.39 -23.46 -11.84
N LEU A 236 -25.73 -22.78 -10.91
CA LEU A 236 -26.21 -22.59 -9.54
C LEU A 236 -27.26 -21.47 -9.52
N ASP A 237 -28.30 -21.64 -8.68
CA ASP A 237 -29.33 -20.60 -8.49
C ASP A 237 -28.81 -19.45 -7.62
N ILE A 238 -27.77 -18.75 -8.08
CA ILE A 238 -27.14 -17.66 -7.34
C ILE A 238 -28.10 -16.46 -7.34
N THR A 239 -28.35 -15.89 -6.16
CA THR A 239 -29.13 -14.66 -6.00
C THR A 239 -28.30 -13.48 -5.53
N ALA A 240 -27.09 -13.71 -5.02
CA ALA A 240 -26.17 -12.68 -4.66
C ALA A 240 -24.70 -13.17 -4.74
N VAL A 241 -23.79 -12.24 -4.93
CA VAL A 241 -22.34 -12.51 -4.98
C VAL A 241 -21.60 -11.55 -4.07
N VAL A 242 -20.69 -12.10 -3.25
CA VAL A 242 -19.72 -11.31 -2.47
C VAL A 242 -18.36 -11.41 -3.14
N GLY A 243 -17.81 -10.29 -3.58
CA GLY A 243 -16.45 -10.20 -4.12
C GLY A 243 -15.41 -9.99 -3.02
N TYR A 244 -14.24 -10.61 -3.18
CA TYR A 244 -13.08 -10.41 -2.29
C TYR A 244 -12.69 -8.92 -2.18
N ASN A 245 -12.74 -8.19 -3.29
CA ASN A 245 -12.49 -6.76 -3.36
C ASN A 245 -13.39 -6.09 -4.40
N ASP A 246 -13.31 -4.76 -4.50
CA ASP A 246 -14.11 -3.95 -5.43
C ASP A 246 -13.87 -4.33 -6.89
N PHE A 247 -12.63 -4.65 -7.26
CA PHE A 247 -12.26 -4.98 -8.65
C PHE A 247 -12.89 -6.30 -9.09
N MET A 248 -12.79 -7.34 -8.24
CA MET A 248 -13.40 -8.63 -8.52
C MET A 248 -14.94 -8.53 -8.56
N ALA A 249 -15.52 -7.71 -7.68
CA ALA A 249 -16.97 -7.46 -7.71
C ALA A 249 -17.40 -6.74 -8.98
N ALA A 250 -16.64 -5.74 -9.44
CA ALA A 250 -16.91 -5.03 -10.69
C ALA A 250 -16.81 -5.97 -11.91
N GLY A 251 -15.77 -6.81 -11.96
CA GLY A 251 -15.63 -7.83 -13.02
C GLY A 251 -16.79 -8.84 -12.99
N ALA A 252 -17.22 -9.27 -11.81
CA ALA A 252 -18.38 -10.16 -11.69
C ALA A 252 -19.66 -9.51 -12.22
N ILE A 253 -19.89 -8.22 -11.93
CA ILE A 253 -21.04 -7.47 -12.44
C ILE A 253 -20.99 -7.35 -13.97
N ALA A 254 -19.81 -7.08 -14.55
CA ALA A 254 -19.65 -6.99 -16.01
C ALA A 254 -20.08 -8.32 -16.69
N VAL A 255 -19.69 -9.46 -16.14
CA VAL A 255 -20.10 -10.78 -16.67
C VAL A 255 -21.62 -11.01 -16.53
N LEU A 256 -22.22 -10.56 -15.43
CA LEU A 256 -23.68 -10.64 -15.27
C LEU A 256 -24.39 -9.84 -16.37
N ASP A 257 -23.95 -8.60 -16.62
CA ASP A 257 -24.50 -7.71 -17.67
C ASP A 257 -24.33 -8.32 -19.07
N GLU A 258 -23.17 -8.90 -19.37
CA GLU A 258 -22.90 -9.57 -20.66
C GLU A 258 -23.79 -10.82 -20.90
N ASN A 259 -24.34 -11.41 -19.84
CA ASN A 259 -25.23 -12.57 -19.90
C ASN A 259 -26.72 -12.19 -19.69
N ASP A 260 -27.07 -10.90 -19.84
CA ASP A 260 -28.43 -10.39 -19.66
C ASP A 260 -29.01 -10.68 -18.24
N ILE A 261 -28.15 -10.80 -17.22
CA ILE A 261 -28.53 -10.96 -15.82
C ILE A 261 -28.44 -9.61 -15.12
N SER A 262 -29.56 -8.98 -14.85
CA SER A 262 -29.58 -7.65 -14.24
C SER A 262 -29.10 -7.68 -12.78
N SER A 263 -28.26 -6.69 -12.43
CA SER A 263 -27.83 -6.42 -11.07
C SER A 263 -28.31 -5.03 -10.67
N PRO A 264 -29.00 -4.86 -9.52
CA PRO A 264 -29.20 -5.86 -8.44
C PRO A 264 -30.49 -6.72 -8.55
N GLU A 265 -31.33 -6.58 -9.59
CA GLU A 265 -32.69 -7.12 -9.64
C GLU A 265 -32.72 -8.66 -9.63
N GLN A 266 -31.84 -9.31 -10.37
CA GLN A 266 -31.76 -10.78 -10.44
C GLN A 266 -30.62 -11.32 -9.57
N VAL A 267 -29.44 -10.68 -9.61
CA VAL A 267 -28.30 -11.04 -8.76
C VAL A 267 -27.74 -9.79 -8.08
N SER A 268 -27.80 -9.75 -6.77
CA SER A 268 -27.21 -8.65 -5.99
C SER A 268 -25.70 -8.82 -5.86
N GLY A 269 -24.91 -7.82 -6.35
CA GLY A 269 -23.46 -7.75 -6.14
C GLY A 269 -23.13 -7.01 -4.86
N TYR A 270 -22.28 -7.56 -4.02
CA TYR A 270 -21.77 -6.88 -2.83
C TYR A 270 -20.25 -7.00 -2.74
N ARG A 271 -19.62 -5.97 -2.22
CA ARG A 271 -18.15 -5.90 -2.06
C ARG A 271 -17.76 -5.78 -0.60
N PHE A 272 -16.60 -6.27 -0.33
CA PHE A 272 -15.94 -6.13 0.97
C PHE A 272 -15.34 -4.71 1.10
#